data_b84dce8c9856fe2a949c7e2f5ec455cd
#
_entry.id   b84dce8c9856fe2a949c7e2f5ec455cd
#
_cell.length_a   1.000
_cell.length_b   1.000
_cell.length_c   1.000
_cell.angle_alpha   90.00
_cell.angle_beta   90.00
_cell.angle_gamma   90.00
#
_symmetry.space_group_name_H-M   'P 1'
#
loop_
_entity.id
_entity.type
_entity.pdbx_description
1 polymer ?
#
loop_
_entity_poly.entity_id
_entity_poly.type
_entity_poly.pdbx_seq_one_letter_code
_entity_poly.pdbx_strand_id
1 'polypeptide(L)'
;MPTISPQQILMPKKVYIGDTAELRCTFNSPNQTLKALTSQGTSRLPLVSQSSSEEYVIKDITLAPAGVDFYQLTITFVPWKTGELLFPPMEIEGSETIIEFQPLQIVSLITAENVSTTSLHDTAAPLLLPGTAYKLYGTLAAILLILIILIRLFVKRKSLIFYINNKRLLKK
;
A
#
# COMPACT_ATOMS: atom_id res chain seq x y z
N MET A 1 39.81 -10.17 -8.06
CA MET A 1 38.39 -10.56 -7.93
C MET A 1 37.62 -9.87 -9.04
N PRO A 2 36.85 -10.55 -9.85
CA PRO A 2 36.03 -9.93 -10.89
C PRO A 2 34.89 -9.11 -10.25
N THR A 3 34.85 -7.82 -10.62
CA THR A 3 33.78 -6.93 -10.23
C THR A 3 32.68 -6.97 -11.31
N ILE A 4 31.44 -7.15 -10.92
CA ILE A 4 30.31 -7.25 -11.82
C ILE A 4 29.34 -6.11 -11.52
N SER A 5 28.97 -5.35 -12.55
CA SER A 5 27.88 -4.37 -12.49
C SER A 5 26.62 -5.04 -13.05
N PRO A 6 25.67 -5.43 -12.20
CA PRO A 6 24.44 -6.14 -12.62
C PRO A 6 23.44 -5.21 -13.30
N GLN A 7 22.56 -5.79 -14.09
CA GLN A 7 21.34 -5.10 -14.50
C GLN A 7 20.41 -5.02 -13.28
N GLN A 8 19.99 -3.81 -12.91
CA GLN A 8 19.20 -3.55 -11.69
C GLN A 8 17.78 -3.14 -12.03
N ILE A 9 16.82 -3.67 -11.27
CA ILE A 9 15.41 -3.32 -11.33
C ILE A 9 14.90 -3.10 -9.92
N LEU A 10 14.37 -1.90 -9.65
CA LEU A 10 13.74 -1.56 -8.38
C LEU A 10 12.24 -1.84 -8.45
N MET A 11 11.72 -2.55 -7.45
CA MET A 11 10.29 -2.86 -7.31
C MET A 11 9.77 -2.46 -5.92
N PRO A 12 8.74 -1.60 -5.83
CA PRO A 12 8.10 -0.85 -6.91
C PRO A 12 9.02 0.22 -7.52
N LYS A 13 8.71 0.73 -8.71
CA LYS A 13 9.52 1.77 -9.38
C LYS A 13 9.67 3.07 -8.59
N LYS A 14 8.69 3.38 -7.73
CA LYS A 14 8.73 4.51 -6.80
C LYS A 14 8.69 3.93 -5.38
N VAL A 15 9.71 4.25 -4.60
CA VAL A 15 9.86 3.79 -3.22
C VAL A 15 9.92 5.02 -2.32
N TYR A 16 9.15 4.99 -1.26
CA TYR A 16 9.11 6.05 -0.24
C TYR A 16 9.79 5.58 1.05
N ILE A 17 10.09 6.52 1.94
CA ILE A 17 10.65 6.19 3.26
C ILE A 17 9.69 5.26 4.02
N GLY A 18 10.24 4.18 4.56
CA GLY A 18 9.48 3.19 5.34
C GLY A 18 8.80 2.11 4.50
N ASP A 19 8.76 2.25 3.18
CA ASP A 19 8.23 1.22 2.30
C ASP A 19 9.18 0.03 2.20
N THR A 20 8.62 -1.16 2.07
CA THR A 20 9.43 -2.33 1.71
C THR A 20 9.61 -2.37 0.20
N ALA A 21 10.87 -2.41 -0.25
CA ALA A 21 11.25 -2.47 -1.65
C ALA A 21 12.14 -3.68 -1.94
N GLU A 22 12.13 -4.12 -3.18
CA GLU A 22 12.99 -5.17 -3.71
C GLU A 22 13.91 -4.60 -4.79
N LEU A 23 15.22 -4.77 -4.63
CA LEU A 23 16.21 -4.55 -5.66
C LEU A 23 16.57 -5.88 -6.29
N ARG A 24 16.20 -6.08 -7.54
CA ARG A 24 16.54 -7.28 -8.31
C ARG A 24 17.72 -6.98 -9.22
N CYS A 25 18.79 -7.73 -9.03
CA CYS A 25 20.04 -7.61 -9.74
C CYS A 25 20.30 -8.87 -10.55
N THR A 26 20.31 -8.75 -11.88
CA THR A 26 20.62 -9.89 -12.77
C THR A 26 22.03 -9.74 -13.29
N PHE A 27 22.84 -10.81 -13.18
CA PHE A 27 24.22 -10.83 -13.61
C PHE A 27 24.61 -12.21 -14.18
N ASN A 28 25.66 -12.22 -14.97
CA ASN A 28 26.26 -13.46 -15.50
C ASN A 28 27.53 -13.77 -14.74
N SER A 29 27.71 -15.02 -14.32
CA SER A 29 28.93 -15.49 -13.70
C SER A 29 29.08 -17.01 -13.91
N PRO A 30 30.15 -17.46 -14.59
CA PRO A 30 30.39 -18.89 -14.80
C PRO A 30 30.96 -19.59 -13.57
N ASN A 31 30.64 -19.12 -12.35
CA ASN A 31 31.19 -19.62 -11.11
C ASN A 31 30.48 -20.90 -10.63
N GLN A 32 31.24 -21.95 -10.37
CA GLN A 32 30.71 -23.22 -9.89
C GLN A 32 30.10 -23.15 -8.49
N THR A 33 30.63 -22.27 -7.62
CA THR A 33 30.07 -22.07 -6.27
C THR A 33 28.67 -21.49 -6.33
N LEU A 34 28.39 -20.56 -7.23
CA LEU A 34 27.04 -20.02 -7.45
C LEU A 34 26.08 -21.08 -7.99
N LYS A 35 26.58 -21.99 -8.85
CA LYS A 35 25.81 -23.15 -9.31
C LYS A 35 25.48 -24.10 -8.17
N ALA A 36 26.41 -24.36 -7.27
CA ALA A 36 26.19 -25.20 -6.11
C ALA A 36 25.20 -24.58 -5.13
N LEU A 37 25.30 -23.27 -4.85
CA LEU A 37 24.40 -22.54 -3.97
C LEU A 37 22.96 -22.50 -4.50
N THR A 38 22.80 -22.46 -5.83
CA THR A 38 21.47 -22.38 -6.48
C THR A 38 20.97 -23.73 -7.01
N SER A 39 21.68 -24.83 -6.78
CA SER A 39 21.32 -26.18 -7.30
C SER A 39 19.96 -26.66 -6.84
N GLN A 40 19.51 -26.22 -5.66
CA GLN A 40 18.19 -26.55 -5.10
C GLN A 40 17.14 -25.46 -5.35
N GLY A 41 17.44 -24.46 -6.20
CA GLY A 41 16.58 -23.32 -6.47
C GLY A 41 17.05 -22.05 -5.78
N THR A 42 16.12 -21.29 -5.20
CA THR A 42 16.44 -20.03 -4.52
C THR A 42 17.18 -20.29 -3.21
N SER A 43 18.35 -19.72 -3.05
CA SER A 43 19.14 -19.78 -1.82
C SER A 43 19.06 -18.45 -1.08
N ARG A 44 18.88 -18.50 0.24
CA ARG A 44 18.93 -17.33 1.11
C ARG A 44 20.37 -17.10 1.55
N LEU A 45 20.87 -15.90 1.30
CA LEU A 45 22.22 -15.53 1.72
C LEU A 45 22.21 -14.97 3.15
N PRO A 46 23.25 -15.29 3.96
CA PRO A 46 23.34 -14.74 5.29
C PRO A 46 23.46 -13.21 5.23
N LEU A 47 22.76 -12.53 6.13
CA LEU A 47 22.88 -11.08 6.32
C LEU A 47 24.23 -10.84 7.01
N VAL A 48 25.24 -10.48 6.23
CA VAL A 48 26.53 -10.06 6.76
C VAL A 48 26.36 -8.70 7.46
N SER A 49 27.31 -8.29 8.30
CA SER A 49 27.32 -7.10 9.16
C SER A 49 26.98 -5.74 8.48
N GLN A 50 26.72 -5.72 7.19
CA GLN A 50 26.28 -4.58 6.38
C GLN A 50 24.75 -4.46 6.24
N SER A 51 23.98 -5.28 6.97
CA SER A 51 22.53 -5.40 6.82
C SER A 51 21.74 -4.16 7.28
N SER A 52 22.35 -3.24 7.98
CA SER A 52 21.72 -2.01 8.44
C SER A 52 22.68 -0.83 8.41
N SER A 53 22.23 0.28 7.87
CA SER A 53 22.83 1.59 8.00
C SER A 53 21.80 2.58 8.54
N GLU A 54 22.21 3.82 8.85
CA GLU A 54 21.25 4.87 9.20
C GLU A 54 20.31 5.22 8.04
N GLU A 55 20.65 4.83 6.81
CA GLU A 55 19.91 5.17 5.60
C GLU A 55 18.91 4.08 5.17
N TYR A 56 19.18 2.82 5.53
CA TYR A 56 18.32 1.67 5.15
C TYR A 56 18.52 0.47 6.06
N VAL A 57 17.56 -0.43 6.04
CA VAL A 57 17.63 -1.76 6.67
C VAL A 57 17.38 -2.83 5.62
N ILE A 58 18.29 -3.78 5.44
CA ILE A 58 18.11 -4.96 4.60
C ILE A 58 17.38 -6.02 5.42
N LYS A 59 16.25 -6.50 4.91
CA LYS A 59 15.44 -7.56 5.55
C LYS A 59 15.81 -8.94 5.09
N ASP A 60 16.12 -9.09 3.81
CA ASP A 60 16.39 -10.39 3.22
C ASP A 60 17.25 -10.26 1.96
N ILE A 61 18.09 -11.28 1.71
CA ILE A 61 18.88 -11.39 0.49
C ILE A 61 18.72 -12.80 -0.05
N THR A 62 18.23 -12.91 -1.28
CA THR A 62 18.04 -14.20 -1.94
C THR A 62 18.77 -14.25 -3.27
N LEU A 63 19.32 -15.41 -3.60
CA LEU A 63 19.99 -15.70 -4.87
C LEU A 63 19.21 -16.82 -5.56
N ALA A 64 18.77 -16.58 -6.79
CA ALA A 64 18.06 -17.56 -7.61
C ALA A 64 18.74 -17.76 -8.96
N PRO A 65 18.70 -18.96 -9.56
CA PRO A 65 19.16 -19.17 -10.91
C PRO A 65 18.16 -18.49 -11.88
N ALA A 66 18.67 -17.73 -12.85
CA ALA A 66 17.88 -17.04 -13.89
C ALA A 66 18.11 -17.59 -15.30
N GLY A 67 19.00 -18.58 -15.44
CA GLY A 67 19.35 -19.22 -16.72
C GLY A 67 20.68 -19.94 -16.63
N VAL A 68 21.25 -20.32 -17.78
CA VAL A 68 22.59 -20.90 -17.82
C VAL A 68 23.59 -19.81 -17.51
N ASP A 69 24.31 -19.95 -16.37
CA ASP A 69 25.28 -18.98 -15.84
C ASP A 69 24.73 -17.59 -15.53
N PHE A 70 23.38 -17.42 -15.53
CA PHE A 70 22.70 -16.20 -15.10
C PHE A 70 22.08 -16.40 -13.73
N TYR A 71 22.26 -15.39 -12.89
CA TYR A 71 21.76 -15.38 -11.51
C TYR A 71 20.99 -14.09 -11.24
N GLN A 72 19.95 -14.21 -10.42
CA GLN A 72 19.20 -13.07 -9.91
C GLN A 72 19.41 -12.96 -8.40
N LEU A 73 20.06 -11.89 -7.98
CA LEU A 73 20.15 -11.48 -6.58
C LEU A 73 18.98 -10.57 -6.28
N THR A 74 18.18 -10.87 -5.25
CA THR A 74 17.09 -10.02 -4.78
C THR A 74 17.40 -9.56 -3.37
N ILE A 75 17.45 -8.24 -3.17
CA ILE A 75 17.67 -7.59 -1.89
C ILE A 75 16.34 -6.93 -1.48
N THR A 76 15.75 -7.41 -0.38
CA THR A 76 14.56 -6.81 0.21
C THR A 76 15.00 -5.82 1.30
N PHE A 77 14.62 -4.57 1.18
CA PHE A 77 15.09 -3.51 2.08
C PHE A 77 13.99 -2.48 2.38
N VAL A 78 14.24 -1.66 3.42
CA VAL A 78 13.42 -0.51 3.81
C VAL A 78 14.32 0.71 3.89
N PRO A 79 14.11 1.75 3.06
CA PRO A 79 14.85 2.99 3.15
C PRO A 79 14.33 3.89 4.28
N TRP A 80 15.24 4.59 4.94
CA TRP A 80 14.92 5.58 5.99
C TRP A 80 15.29 7.01 5.58
N LYS A 81 15.90 7.19 4.40
CA LYS A 81 16.31 8.48 3.88
C LYS A 81 15.81 8.67 2.45
N THR A 82 15.45 9.89 2.09
CA THR A 82 15.11 10.27 0.71
C THR A 82 16.35 10.67 -0.08
N GLY A 83 16.24 10.63 -1.40
CA GLY A 83 17.30 10.99 -2.32
C GLY A 83 18.05 9.78 -2.85
N GLU A 84 19.32 9.93 -3.10
CA GLU A 84 20.16 8.91 -3.67
C GLU A 84 20.64 7.93 -2.60
N LEU A 85 20.32 6.65 -2.80
CA LEU A 85 20.71 5.55 -1.92
C LEU A 85 21.68 4.63 -2.66
N LEU A 86 22.86 4.41 -2.08
CA LEU A 86 23.89 3.52 -2.63
C LEU A 86 24.13 2.35 -1.67
N PHE A 87 23.98 1.13 -2.18
CA PHE A 87 24.40 -0.06 -1.45
C PHE A 87 25.92 -0.24 -1.58
N PRO A 88 26.60 -0.65 -0.50
CA PRO A 88 28.02 -1.01 -0.58
C PRO A 88 28.20 -2.23 -1.48
N PRO A 89 29.39 -2.38 -2.12
CA PRO A 89 29.71 -3.57 -2.87
C PRO A 89 29.52 -4.82 -2.02
N MET A 90 28.87 -5.85 -2.59
CA MET A 90 28.55 -7.09 -1.88
C MET A 90 29.38 -8.24 -2.45
N GLU A 91 30.05 -8.93 -1.57
CA GLU A 91 30.74 -10.18 -1.89
C GLU A 91 29.80 -11.35 -1.55
N ILE A 92 29.63 -12.26 -2.51
CA ILE A 92 28.92 -13.52 -2.26
C ILE A 92 29.92 -14.52 -1.75
N GLU A 93 29.69 -14.97 -0.52
CA GLU A 93 30.58 -15.89 0.20
C GLU A 93 30.98 -17.12 -0.65
N GLY A 94 32.26 -17.34 -0.78
CA GLY A 94 32.84 -18.46 -1.54
C GLY A 94 32.86 -18.28 -3.06
N SER A 95 32.37 -17.15 -3.62
CA SER A 95 32.32 -16.96 -5.09
C SER A 95 33.43 -16.07 -5.64
N GLU A 96 34.23 -15.39 -4.83
CA GLU A 96 35.22 -14.38 -5.24
C GLU A 96 34.62 -13.29 -6.18
N THR A 97 33.30 -13.18 -6.23
CA THR A 97 32.57 -12.26 -7.10
C THR A 97 32.08 -11.08 -6.28
N ILE A 98 32.47 -9.87 -6.68
CA ILE A 98 32.01 -8.62 -6.05
C ILE A 98 30.93 -8.02 -6.95
N ILE A 99 29.77 -7.72 -6.37
CA ILE A 99 28.65 -7.07 -7.02
C ILE A 99 28.66 -5.59 -6.64
N GLU A 100 28.79 -4.71 -7.62
CA GLU A 100 28.67 -3.26 -7.44
C GLU A 100 27.27 -2.79 -7.83
N PHE A 101 26.67 -1.99 -6.94
CA PHE A 101 25.33 -1.48 -7.13
C PHE A 101 25.35 -0.06 -7.71
N GLN A 102 24.37 0.21 -8.57
CA GLN A 102 24.09 1.57 -9.02
C GLN A 102 23.21 2.29 -7.99
N PRO A 103 23.31 3.63 -7.91
CA PRO A 103 22.54 4.41 -6.97
C PRO A 103 21.03 4.31 -7.30
N LEU A 104 20.22 4.23 -6.24
CA LEU A 104 18.76 4.16 -6.31
C LEU A 104 18.16 5.51 -5.89
N GLN A 105 17.06 5.90 -6.53
CA GLN A 105 16.34 7.12 -6.16
C GLN A 105 15.17 6.79 -5.24
N ILE A 106 15.24 7.27 -3.99
CA ILE A 106 14.15 7.15 -3.02
C ILE A 106 13.35 8.46 -3.03
N VAL A 107 12.06 8.35 -3.31
CA VAL A 107 11.19 9.51 -3.54
C VAL A 107 10.67 10.06 -2.21
N SER A 108 10.67 11.40 -2.08
CA SER A 108 9.98 12.06 -0.98
C SER A 108 8.48 12.19 -1.29
N LEU A 109 7.61 11.87 -0.34
CA LEU A 109 6.16 12.11 -0.46
C LEU A 109 5.86 13.60 -0.71
N ILE A 110 6.60 14.48 -0.05
CA ILE A 110 6.41 15.93 -0.17
C ILE A 110 6.72 16.43 -1.58
N THR A 111 7.76 15.87 -2.21
CA THR A 111 8.17 16.26 -3.57
C THR A 111 7.31 15.58 -4.64
N ALA A 112 6.82 14.37 -4.38
CA ALA A 112 6.01 13.60 -5.33
C ALA A 112 4.65 14.23 -5.61
N GLU A 113 4.07 14.90 -4.61
CA GLU A 113 2.74 15.52 -4.73
C GLU A 113 2.76 17.00 -5.09
N ASN A 114 3.93 17.59 -5.38
CA ASN A 114 4.09 19.06 -5.56
C ASN A 114 3.49 19.88 -4.40
N VAL A 115 3.48 19.31 -3.20
CA VAL A 115 2.96 19.97 -2.02
C VAL A 115 3.94 21.07 -1.61
N SER A 116 3.48 22.31 -1.64
CA SER A 116 4.25 23.40 -1.06
C SER A 116 4.34 23.18 0.46
N THR A 117 5.55 23.03 0.98
CA THR A 117 5.84 22.78 2.41
C THR A 117 5.34 23.91 3.33
N THR A 118 4.81 24.98 2.78
CA THR A 118 4.32 26.16 3.51
C THR A 118 2.82 26.18 3.76
N SER A 119 2.03 25.31 3.13
CA SER A 119 0.59 25.21 3.40
C SER A 119 0.29 23.92 4.15
N LEU A 120 -0.16 24.04 5.39
CA LEU A 120 -0.82 22.93 6.07
C LEU A 120 -2.01 22.51 5.18
N HIS A 121 -2.03 21.25 4.78
CA HIS A 121 -3.19 20.68 4.11
C HIS A 121 -4.39 20.82 5.05
N ASP A 122 -5.47 21.33 4.51
CA ASP A 122 -6.76 21.33 5.19
C ASP A 122 -7.12 19.87 5.56
N THR A 123 -7.72 19.70 6.73
CA THR A 123 -8.13 18.37 7.19
C THR A 123 -8.94 17.69 6.09
N ALA A 124 -8.48 16.53 5.65
CA ALA A 124 -9.21 15.75 4.66
C ALA A 124 -10.67 15.56 5.12
N ALA A 125 -11.61 15.80 4.22
CA ALA A 125 -13.02 15.57 4.52
C ALA A 125 -13.21 14.13 5.02
N PRO A 126 -14.02 13.91 6.08
CA PRO A 126 -14.21 12.59 6.62
C PRO A 126 -14.72 11.64 5.53
N LEU A 127 -14.04 10.53 5.36
CA LEU A 127 -14.42 9.47 4.43
C LEU A 127 -15.77 8.90 4.88
N LEU A 128 -16.83 9.18 4.12
CA LEU A 128 -18.12 8.55 4.32
C LEU A 128 -18.01 7.05 3.97
N LEU A 129 -18.26 6.20 4.95
CA LEU A 129 -18.34 4.75 4.72
C LEU A 129 -19.33 4.44 3.59
N PRO A 130 -18.98 3.53 2.64
CA PRO A 130 -19.87 3.14 1.57
C PRO A 130 -21.24 2.70 2.12
N GLY A 131 -22.32 3.31 1.61
CA GLY A 131 -23.68 3.03 2.06
C GLY A 131 -24.21 3.90 3.21
N THR A 132 -23.39 4.74 3.87
CA THR A 132 -23.86 5.61 4.94
C THR A 132 -24.88 6.64 4.43
N ALA A 133 -24.65 7.19 3.24
CA ALA A 133 -25.58 8.13 2.60
C ALA A 133 -26.96 7.48 2.36
N TYR A 134 -27.00 6.26 1.84
CA TYR A 134 -28.27 5.53 1.60
C TYR A 134 -29.01 5.23 2.89
N LYS A 135 -28.29 4.86 3.95
CA LYS A 135 -28.92 4.62 5.26
C LYS A 135 -29.50 5.91 5.84
N LEU A 136 -28.79 7.03 5.72
CA LEU A 136 -29.25 8.33 6.22
C LEU A 136 -30.48 8.80 5.45
N TYR A 137 -30.47 8.77 4.13
CA TYR A 137 -31.61 9.15 3.30
C TYR A 137 -32.78 8.19 3.47
N GLY A 138 -32.53 6.90 3.63
CA GLY A 138 -33.55 5.88 3.89
C GLY A 138 -34.24 6.10 5.22
N THR A 139 -33.54 6.40 6.30
CA THR A 139 -34.13 6.70 7.60
C THR A 139 -34.95 8.00 7.57
N LEU A 140 -34.44 9.05 6.90
CA LEU A 140 -35.13 10.32 6.76
C LEU A 140 -36.46 10.13 5.98
N ALA A 141 -36.42 9.38 4.88
CA ALA A 141 -37.61 9.05 4.08
C ALA A 141 -38.66 8.24 4.89
N ALA A 142 -38.21 7.27 5.69
CA ALA A 142 -39.06 6.50 6.56
C ALA A 142 -39.77 7.37 7.62
N ILE A 143 -39.03 8.27 8.26
CA ILE A 143 -39.59 9.22 9.24
C ILE A 143 -40.65 10.12 8.59
N LEU A 144 -40.35 10.66 7.40
CA LEU A 144 -41.28 11.53 6.66
C LEU A 144 -42.56 10.79 6.26
N LEU A 145 -42.47 9.53 5.85
CA LEU A 145 -43.60 8.68 5.50
C LEU A 145 -44.48 8.40 6.72
N ILE A 146 -43.86 8.10 7.88
CA ILE A 146 -44.60 7.92 9.15
C ILE A 146 -45.32 9.21 9.53
N LEU A 147 -44.70 10.37 9.39
CA LEU A 147 -45.29 11.66 9.70
C LEU A 147 -46.52 11.95 8.80
N ILE A 148 -46.44 11.65 7.50
CA ILE A 148 -47.55 11.79 6.56
C ILE A 148 -48.71 10.88 6.96
N ILE A 149 -48.44 9.63 7.36
CA ILE A 149 -49.46 8.68 7.81
C ILE A 149 -50.15 9.21 9.08
N LEU A 150 -49.39 9.70 10.04
CA LEU A 150 -49.90 10.28 11.28
C LEU A 150 -50.82 11.49 11.00
N ILE A 151 -50.37 12.41 10.13
CA ILE A 151 -51.19 13.57 9.73
C ILE A 151 -52.49 13.11 9.10
N ARG A 152 -52.45 12.14 8.17
CA ARG A 152 -53.68 11.60 7.55
C ARG A 152 -54.60 10.93 8.55
N LEU A 153 -54.06 10.21 9.53
CA LEU A 153 -54.85 9.60 10.59
C LEU A 153 -55.54 10.66 11.46
N PHE A 154 -54.79 11.74 11.81
CA PHE A 154 -55.37 12.86 12.58
C PHE A 154 -56.47 13.58 11.83
N VAL A 155 -56.26 13.86 10.53
CA VAL A 155 -57.32 14.49 9.69
C VAL A 155 -58.52 13.60 9.53
N LYS A 156 -58.32 12.30 9.28
CA LYS A 156 -59.44 11.32 9.22
C LYS A 156 -60.16 11.16 10.55
N ARG A 157 -59.46 11.22 11.68
CA ARG A 157 -60.07 11.15 13.01
C ARG A 157 -61.04 12.30 13.24
N LYS A 158 -60.67 13.52 12.87
CA LYS A 158 -61.57 14.69 12.93
C LYS A 158 -62.82 14.48 12.04
N SER A 159 -62.64 14.00 10.83
CA SER A 159 -63.75 13.69 9.91
C SER A 159 -64.66 12.58 10.41
N LEU A 160 -64.10 11.51 11.01
CA LEU A 160 -64.86 10.41 11.62
C LEU A 160 -65.63 10.86 12.85
N ILE A 161 -65.05 11.67 13.72
CA ILE A 161 -65.72 12.21 14.90
C ILE A 161 -66.83 13.15 14.46
N PHE A 162 -66.66 13.98 13.46
CA PHE A 162 -67.67 14.84 12.90
C PHE A 162 -68.85 14.03 12.30
N TYR A 163 -68.54 12.95 11.57
CA TYR A 163 -69.52 12.04 10.97
C TYR A 163 -70.33 11.29 12.05
N ILE A 164 -69.73 10.83 13.11
CA ILE A 164 -70.35 10.13 14.23
C ILE A 164 -71.21 11.10 15.00
N ASN A 165 -70.82 12.32 15.27
CA ASN A 165 -71.64 13.32 15.94
C ASN A 165 -72.85 13.76 15.11
N ASN A 166 -72.67 13.95 13.81
CA ASN A 166 -73.80 14.26 12.94
C ASN A 166 -74.83 13.12 12.86
N LYS A 167 -74.36 11.86 12.88
CA LYS A 167 -75.26 10.72 12.87
C LYS A 167 -76.01 10.54 14.17
N ARG A 168 -75.49 11.00 15.31
CA ARG A 168 -76.16 11.03 16.60
C ARG A 168 -77.23 12.12 16.71
N LEU A 169 -77.02 13.26 16.04
CA LEU A 169 -77.96 14.36 15.97
C LEU A 169 -79.19 14.05 15.08
N LEU A 170 -79.00 13.21 14.06
CA LEU A 170 -80.08 12.79 13.15
C LEU A 170 -80.94 11.65 13.70
N LYS A 171 -80.56 11.05 14.85
CA LYS A 171 -81.34 9.96 15.52
C LYS A 171 -82.15 10.43 16.72
N LYS A 172 -82.22 11.70 17.00
CA LYS A 172 -83.14 12.36 17.92
C LYS A 172 -84.21 13.08 17.13
#